data_b32da433b9b0635b3f0acd41abd2b4ae
#
_entry.id   b32da433b9b0635b3f0acd41abd2b4ae
#
_cell.length_a   1.000
_cell.length_b   1.000
_cell.length_c   1.000
_cell.angle_alpha   90.00
_cell.angle_beta   90.00
_cell.angle_gamma   90.00
#
_symmetry.space_group_name_H-M   'P 1'
#
loop_
_entity.id
_entity.type
_entity.pdbx_description
1 polymer ?
#
loop_
_entity_poly.entity_id
_entity_poly.type
_entity_poly.pdbx_seq_one_letter_code
_entity_poly.pdbx_strand_id
1 'polypeptide(L)'
;MPDINPGTVVAVAAGPRHRFSKTVQDRILLAQDHGVEGDAHAGAFISHRYLARWRRRLPNTRQVHLIPSELFERLRETGYEIGPGDLGENVTTAGLALERLPLGTRIHLGTEAVVELTGLRTPCTLIDKFRSGLRGHVLSSAETGPSFRCGVLGVVRAGGPVCAGDRARVLLPDGPPRMLPSL
;
A
#
# COMPACT_ATOMS: atom_id res chain seq x y z
N MET A 1 -0.23 20.56 15.73
CA MET A 1 -0.17 19.58 14.62
C MET A 1 -1.44 19.77 13.80
N PRO A 2 -1.38 19.91 12.47
CA PRO A 2 -2.62 19.89 11.70
C PRO A 2 -3.29 18.53 11.87
N ASP A 3 -4.52 18.53 12.39
CA ASP A 3 -5.34 17.33 12.43
C ASP A 3 -5.63 16.90 10.99
N ILE A 4 -4.96 15.85 10.55
CA ILE A 4 -5.34 15.20 9.30
C ILE A 4 -6.65 14.47 9.58
N ASN A 5 -7.70 14.84 8.87
CA ASN A 5 -8.99 14.16 9.00
C ASN A 5 -8.78 12.66 8.84
N PRO A 6 -9.37 11.85 9.72
CA PRO A 6 -9.24 10.41 9.60
C PRO A 6 -9.86 9.92 8.28
N GLY A 7 -9.16 9.04 7.62
CA GLY A 7 -9.71 8.28 6.49
C GLY A 7 -10.49 7.06 6.97
N THR A 8 -10.95 6.27 6.01
CA THR A 8 -11.69 5.02 6.23
C THR A 8 -11.07 3.91 5.40
N VAL A 9 -11.03 2.70 5.92
CA VAL A 9 -10.74 1.48 5.14
C VAL A 9 -11.96 1.15 4.28
N VAL A 10 -11.80 1.16 2.97
CA VAL A 10 -12.87 0.84 2.00
C VAL A 10 -12.97 -0.65 1.78
N ALA A 11 -11.80 -1.32 1.64
CA ALA A 11 -11.72 -2.74 1.42
C ALA A 11 -10.37 -3.28 1.88
N VAL A 12 -10.32 -4.58 2.14
CA VAL A 12 -9.10 -5.32 2.43
C VAL A 12 -8.98 -6.53 1.51
N ALA A 13 -7.75 -6.87 1.10
CA ALA A 13 -7.50 -7.97 0.18
C ALA A 13 -6.20 -8.70 0.53
N ALA A 14 -6.19 -10.00 0.29
CA ALA A 14 -5.00 -10.83 0.44
C ALA A 14 -5.01 -11.97 -0.61
N GLY A 15 -3.84 -12.54 -0.86
CA GLY A 15 -3.70 -13.66 -1.76
C GLY A 15 -2.51 -14.56 -1.39
N PRO A 16 -2.73 -15.89 -1.28
CA PRO A 16 -1.69 -16.83 -0.86
C PRO A 16 -0.66 -17.13 -1.96
N ARG A 17 -0.88 -16.60 -3.15
CA ARG A 17 -0.01 -16.83 -4.33
C ARG A 17 0.50 -15.50 -4.87
N HIS A 18 1.70 -15.51 -5.45
CA HIS A 18 2.27 -14.36 -6.17
C HIS A 18 1.50 -14.09 -7.49
N ARG A 19 0.25 -13.62 -7.36
CA ARG A 19 -0.56 -13.10 -8.46
C ARG A 19 -0.52 -11.58 -8.42
N PHE A 20 -0.81 -10.95 -9.56
CA PHE A 20 -0.86 -9.49 -9.64
C PHE A 20 -2.01 -8.93 -8.79
N SER A 21 -3.22 -9.48 -8.95
CA SER A 21 -4.40 -9.08 -8.19
C SER A 21 -4.60 -9.96 -6.95
N LYS A 22 -5.26 -9.41 -5.94
CA LYS A 22 -5.63 -10.08 -4.69
C LYS A 22 -7.15 -10.18 -4.54
N THR A 23 -7.61 -11.13 -3.77
CA THR A 23 -9.03 -11.32 -3.50
C THR A 23 -9.46 -10.46 -2.32
N VAL A 24 -10.53 -9.68 -2.50
CA VAL A 24 -11.18 -8.94 -1.41
C VAL A 24 -11.70 -9.93 -0.37
N GLN A 25 -11.52 -9.58 0.90
CA GLN A 25 -11.92 -10.37 2.06
C GLN A 25 -12.70 -9.50 3.04
N ASP A 26 -13.46 -10.15 3.93
CA ASP A 26 -14.20 -9.44 4.99
C ASP A 26 -13.24 -8.79 5.99
N ARG A 27 -12.12 -9.47 6.25
CA ARG A 27 -11.02 -8.96 7.09
C ARG A 27 -9.69 -9.58 6.70
N ILE A 28 -8.62 -8.87 7.00
CA ILE A 28 -7.25 -9.38 7.00
C ILE A 28 -6.67 -9.28 8.41
N LEU A 29 -5.69 -10.11 8.73
CA LEU A 29 -4.95 -10.03 9.98
C LEU A 29 -3.52 -9.54 9.68
N LEU A 30 -3.14 -8.43 10.28
CA LEU A 30 -1.77 -7.92 10.23
C LEU A 30 -0.97 -8.53 11.37
N ALA A 31 0.23 -9.02 11.08
CA ALA A 31 1.19 -9.51 12.07
C ALA A 31 2.42 -8.60 12.09
N GLN A 32 2.84 -8.21 13.31
CA GLN A 32 3.98 -7.31 13.50
C GLN A 32 5.24 -7.86 12.84
N ASP A 33 5.97 -6.97 12.13
CA ASP A 33 7.20 -7.25 11.39
C ASP A 33 7.09 -8.38 10.34
N HIS A 34 5.87 -8.80 10.01
CA HIS A 34 5.59 -9.89 9.07
C HIS A 34 4.74 -9.43 7.89
N GLY A 35 3.67 -8.69 8.13
CA GLY A 35 2.73 -8.24 7.10
C GLY A 35 1.35 -8.87 7.25
N VAL A 36 0.67 -9.12 6.13
CA VAL A 36 -0.67 -9.72 6.10
C VAL A 36 -0.56 -11.24 6.21
N GLU A 37 -1.18 -11.84 7.23
CA GLU A 37 -1.19 -13.29 7.39
C GLU A 37 -1.80 -13.99 6.17
N GLY A 38 -1.12 -15.02 5.68
CA GLY A 38 -1.53 -15.77 4.50
C GLY A 38 -1.34 -15.06 3.15
N ASP A 39 -0.77 -13.85 3.14
CA ASP A 39 -0.43 -13.16 1.89
C ASP A 39 0.94 -13.60 1.36
N ALA A 40 1.06 -13.69 0.04
CA ALA A 40 2.30 -14.11 -0.62
C ALA A 40 3.50 -13.16 -0.37
N HIS A 41 3.24 -11.90 -0.01
CA HIS A 41 4.29 -10.91 0.27
C HIS A 41 4.61 -10.79 1.77
N ALA A 42 3.96 -11.60 2.61
CA ALA A 42 4.24 -11.64 4.04
C ALA A 42 5.63 -12.20 4.32
N GLY A 43 6.24 -11.74 5.40
CA GLY A 43 7.54 -12.21 5.88
C GLY A 43 8.45 -11.06 6.30
N ALA A 44 9.29 -11.33 7.31
CA ALA A 44 10.27 -10.37 7.82
C ALA A 44 11.38 -10.03 6.78
N PHE A 45 11.60 -10.92 5.81
CA PHE A 45 12.64 -10.78 4.79
C PHE A 45 12.04 -10.89 3.39
N ILE A 46 12.68 -10.22 2.42
CA ILE A 46 12.24 -10.26 1.03
C ILE A 46 12.45 -11.66 0.45
N SER A 47 11.34 -12.31 0.06
CA SER A 47 11.35 -13.59 -0.68
C SER A 47 11.49 -13.35 -2.19
N HIS A 48 12.54 -12.65 -2.63
CA HIS A 48 12.72 -12.35 -4.05
C HIS A 48 13.62 -13.41 -4.71
N ARG A 49 13.12 -14.08 -5.77
CA ARG A 49 13.88 -15.06 -6.55
C ARG A 49 15.25 -14.53 -7.05
N TYR A 50 15.34 -13.26 -7.37
CA TYR A 50 16.58 -12.60 -7.81
C TYR A 50 17.57 -12.36 -6.67
N LEU A 51 17.11 -12.03 -5.46
CA LEU A 51 17.96 -11.75 -4.29
C LEU A 51 18.41 -13.02 -3.56
N ALA A 52 17.68 -14.13 -3.70
CA ALA A 52 18.08 -15.44 -3.18
C ALA A 52 19.47 -15.89 -3.71
N ARG A 53 19.86 -15.44 -4.89
CA ARG A 53 21.19 -15.69 -5.48
C ARG A 53 22.36 -15.07 -4.69
N TRP A 54 22.11 -13.98 -3.94
CA TRP A 54 23.14 -13.23 -3.22
C TRP A 54 23.21 -13.51 -1.73
N ARG A 55 22.48 -14.51 -1.22
CA ARG A 55 22.46 -14.93 0.21
C ARG A 55 22.26 -13.78 1.22
N ARG A 56 21.80 -12.60 0.83
CA ARG A 56 21.50 -11.49 1.74
C ARG A 56 20.04 -11.52 2.12
N ARG A 57 19.77 -11.74 3.40
CA ARG A 57 18.44 -11.52 3.99
C ARG A 57 18.21 -10.02 4.14
N LEU A 58 17.58 -9.40 3.16
CA LEU A 58 17.18 -7.99 3.26
C LEU A 58 15.85 -7.89 3.98
N PRO A 59 15.69 -6.93 4.92
CA PRO A 59 14.42 -6.68 5.56
C PRO A 59 13.32 -6.40 4.54
N ASN A 60 12.13 -6.95 4.78
CA ASN A 60 10.98 -6.71 3.92
C ASN A 60 10.34 -5.37 4.29
N THR A 61 10.62 -4.35 3.51
CA THR A 61 10.01 -3.01 3.63
C THR A 61 8.69 -2.88 2.88
N ARG A 62 8.18 -3.98 2.30
CA ARG A 62 6.98 -4.02 1.43
C ARG A 62 5.96 -5.02 1.96
N GLN A 63 5.75 -5.04 3.29
CA GLN A 63 4.87 -6.01 3.95
C GLN A 63 3.39 -5.77 3.66
N VAL A 64 3.00 -4.50 3.52
CA VAL A 64 1.62 -4.09 3.25
C VAL A 64 1.61 -3.05 2.14
N HIS A 65 0.70 -3.20 1.18
CA HIS A 65 0.46 -2.23 0.11
C HIS A 65 -0.90 -1.56 0.35
N LEU A 66 -0.93 -0.23 0.40
CA LEU A 66 -2.13 0.57 0.57
C LEU A 66 -2.36 1.44 -0.67
N ILE A 67 -3.61 1.53 -1.12
CA ILE A 67 -4.03 2.40 -2.25
C ILE A 67 -5.20 3.28 -1.80
N PRO A 68 -5.22 4.59 -2.16
CA PRO A 68 -6.39 5.41 -1.97
C PRO A 68 -7.46 5.10 -3.03
N SER A 69 -8.72 4.91 -2.63
CA SER A 69 -9.84 4.61 -3.56
C SER A 69 -10.06 5.70 -4.60
N GLU A 70 -9.67 6.92 -4.31
CA GLU A 70 -9.68 8.06 -5.22
C GLU A 70 -8.82 7.81 -6.49
N LEU A 71 -7.86 6.89 -6.43
CA LEU A 71 -7.17 6.41 -7.62
C LEU A 71 -8.13 5.70 -8.58
N PHE A 72 -9.00 4.84 -8.06
CA PHE A 72 -9.93 4.08 -8.90
C PHE A 72 -10.95 4.99 -9.58
N GLU A 73 -11.40 6.05 -8.91
CA GLU A 73 -12.29 7.07 -9.47
C GLU A 73 -11.62 7.76 -10.66
N ARG A 74 -10.37 8.23 -10.48
CA ARG A 74 -9.59 8.84 -11.58
C ARG A 74 -9.34 7.89 -12.73
N LEU A 75 -9.07 6.61 -12.47
CA LEU A 75 -8.87 5.61 -13.53
C LEU A 75 -10.15 5.34 -14.30
N ARG A 76 -11.30 5.34 -13.62
CA ARG A 76 -12.62 5.18 -14.27
C ARG A 76 -12.90 6.32 -15.24
N GLU A 77 -12.55 7.57 -14.89
CA GLU A 77 -12.68 8.74 -15.78
C GLU A 77 -11.86 8.58 -17.08
N THR A 78 -10.81 7.76 -17.05
CA THR A 78 -9.97 7.46 -18.22
C THR A 78 -10.32 6.14 -18.91
N GLY A 79 -11.43 5.51 -18.50
CA GLY A 79 -11.99 4.30 -19.12
C GLY A 79 -11.49 2.98 -18.52
N TYR A 80 -10.80 3.00 -17.35
CA TYR A 80 -10.36 1.79 -16.69
C TYR A 80 -11.25 1.45 -15.50
N GLU A 81 -11.99 0.36 -15.60
CA GLU A 81 -12.75 -0.23 -14.48
C GLU A 81 -11.79 -1.03 -13.60
N ILE A 82 -11.36 -0.41 -12.52
CA ILE A 82 -10.43 -0.97 -11.52
C ILE A 82 -11.08 -0.85 -10.15
N GLY A 83 -10.99 -1.90 -9.36
CA GLY A 83 -11.54 -1.96 -8.02
C GLY A 83 -10.53 -2.47 -6.98
N PRO A 84 -10.97 -2.58 -5.71
CA PRO A 84 -10.13 -3.07 -4.63
C PRO A 84 -9.52 -4.46 -4.90
N GLY A 85 -8.23 -4.60 -4.61
CA GLY A 85 -7.46 -5.83 -4.84
C GLY A 85 -6.89 -5.97 -6.25
N ASP A 86 -7.42 -5.27 -7.24
CA ASP A 86 -7.03 -5.41 -8.65
C ASP A 86 -5.57 -5.03 -8.91
N LEU A 87 -5.05 -4.02 -8.23
CA LEU A 87 -3.65 -3.59 -8.34
C LEU A 87 -2.71 -4.29 -7.35
N GLY A 88 -3.23 -5.30 -6.64
CA GLY A 88 -2.45 -6.13 -5.72
C GLY A 88 -2.24 -5.51 -4.34
N GLU A 89 -3.02 -4.49 -3.99
CA GLU A 89 -3.00 -3.89 -2.67
C GLU A 89 -3.68 -4.77 -1.62
N ASN A 90 -3.30 -4.54 -0.35
CA ASN A 90 -3.90 -5.20 0.80
C ASN A 90 -4.98 -4.36 1.46
N VAL A 91 -4.83 -3.03 1.42
CA VAL A 91 -5.76 -2.11 2.06
C VAL A 91 -6.10 -0.99 1.09
N THR A 92 -7.38 -0.82 0.82
CA THR A 92 -7.91 0.33 0.09
C THR A 92 -8.46 1.32 1.11
N THR A 93 -8.01 2.58 1.07
CA THR A 93 -8.48 3.63 1.98
C THR A 93 -9.21 4.73 1.21
N ALA A 94 -10.04 5.51 1.89
CA ALA A 94 -10.61 6.75 1.38
C ALA A 94 -10.27 7.91 2.30
N GLY A 95 -10.17 9.12 1.74
CA GLY A 95 -9.95 10.36 2.49
C GLY A 95 -8.50 10.60 2.92
N LEU A 96 -7.52 9.80 2.43
CA LEU A 96 -6.11 9.95 2.74
C LEU A 96 -5.28 10.17 1.46
N ALA A 97 -4.54 11.26 1.41
CA ALA A 97 -3.56 11.50 0.34
C ALA A 97 -2.26 10.72 0.61
N LEU A 98 -2.34 9.38 0.58
CA LEU A 98 -1.30 8.45 1.03
C LEU A 98 0.08 8.78 0.47
N GLU A 99 0.19 9.04 -0.84
CA GLU A 99 1.47 9.27 -1.52
C GLU A 99 2.12 10.62 -1.17
N ARG A 100 1.37 11.52 -0.48
CA ARG A 100 1.87 12.82 -0.02
C ARG A 100 2.31 12.80 1.45
N LEU A 101 2.05 11.72 2.15
CA LEU A 101 2.47 11.56 3.54
C LEU A 101 3.99 11.38 3.62
N PRO A 102 4.65 11.92 4.67
CA PRO A 102 6.09 11.75 4.84
C PRO A 102 6.49 10.31 5.16
N LEU A 103 7.73 9.97 4.82
CA LEU A 103 8.37 8.71 5.21
C LEU A 103 8.33 8.54 6.73
N GLY A 104 7.96 7.34 7.19
CA GLY A 104 7.82 7.02 8.61
C GLY A 104 6.48 7.40 9.22
N THR A 105 5.55 7.95 8.42
CA THR A 105 4.16 8.15 8.87
C THR A 105 3.56 6.82 9.31
N ARG A 106 2.88 6.81 10.45
CA ARG A 106 2.13 5.64 10.94
C ARG A 106 0.66 5.82 10.65
N ILE A 107 0.06 4.78 10.08
CA ILE A 107 -1.39 4.71 9.84
C ILE A 107 -1.94 3.67 10.80
N HIS A 108 -2.80 4.13 11.71
CA HIS A 108 -3.58 3.27 12.60
C HIS A 108 -4.83 2.81 11.86
N LEU A 109 -4.97 1.50 11.67
CA LEU A 109 -6.08 0.86 10.99
C LEU A 109 -6.94 0.13 12.01
N GLY A 110 -8.19 0.55 12.15
CA GLY A 110 -9.06 0.03 13.21
C GLY A 110 -8.58 0.39 14.62
N THR A 111 -8.63 -0.57 15.53
CA THR A 111 -8.32 -0.36 16.96
C THR A 111 -6.89 -0.68 17.33
N GLU A 112 -6.23 -1.60 16.63
CA GLU A 112 -4.98 -2.20 17.06
C GLU A 112 -3.84 -2.10 16.02
N ALA A 113 -4.17 -2.32 14.74
CA ALA A 113 -3.16 -2.43 13.70
C ALA A 113 -2.49 -1.09 13.38
N VAL A 114 -1.16 -1.13 13.20
CA VAL A 114 -0.36 0.05 12.83
C VAL A 114 0.58 -0.30 11.69
N VAL A 115 0.52 0.45 10.61
CA VAL A 115 1.42 0.35 9.46
C VAL A 115 2.26 1.61 9.36
N GLU A 116 3.58 1.47 9.30
CA GLU A 116 4.53 2.58 9.09
C GLU A 116 4.94 2.63 7.62
N LEU A 117 4.77 3.77 6.99
CA LEU A 117 5.04 3.96 5.56
C LEU A 117 6.56 3.95 5.28
N THR A 118 6.95 3.18 4.28
CA THR A 118 8.34 2.96 3.87
C THR A 118 8.66 3.51 2.49
N GLY A 119 7.67 3.66 1.61
CA GLY A 119 7.90 4.23 0.28
C GLY A 119 6.69 4.19 -0.65
N LEU A 120 6.87 4.79 -1.82
CA LEU A 120 5.94 4.72 -2.93
C LEU A 120 6.07 3.38 -3.65
N ARG A 121 4.96 2.78 -4.02
CA ARG A 121 4.99 1.57 -4.85
C ARG A 121 5.35 1.95 -6.28
N THR A 122 6.49 1.45 -6.77
CA THR A 122 6.91 1.64 -8.17
C THR A 122 5.99 0.86 -9.12
N PRO A 123 5.36 1.51 -10.12
CA PRO A 123 4.53 0.83 -11.11
C PRO A 123 5.35 -0.13 -11.95
N CYS A 124 5.05 -1.43 -11.88
CA CYS A 124 5.74 -2.45 -12.68
C CYS A 124 5.02 -2.74 -13.99
N THR A 125 5.68 -3.44 -14.89
CA THR A 125 5.12 -3.83 -16.20
C THR A 125 3.92 -4.78 -16.09
N LEU A 126 3.69 -5.42 -14.94
CA LEU A 126 2.53 -6.26 -14.71
C LEU A 126 1.22 -5.47 -14.74
N ILE A 127 1.26 -4.16 -14.47
CA ILE A 127 0.11 -3.27 -14.58
C ILE A 127 -0.41 -3.24 -16.03
N ASP A 128 0.50 -3.11 -17.01
CA ASP A 128 0.13 -3.13 -18.43
C ASP A 128 -0.28 -4.52 -18.92
N LYS A 129 0.25 -5.58 -18.31
CA LYS A 129 -0.22 -6.95 -18.59
C LYS A 129 -1.64 -7.18 -18.07
N PHE A 130 -1.99 -6.55 -16.95
CA PHE A 130 -3.33 -6.60 -16.37
C PHE A 130 -4.33 -5.80 -17.20
N ARG A 131 -3.97 -4.55 -17.54
CA ARG A 131 -4.76 -3.69 -18.45
C ARG A 131 -3.78 -2.85 -19.31
N SER A 132 -3.86 -3.01 -20.61
CA SER A 132 -3.00 -2.30 -21.57
C SER A 132 -3.09 -0.79 -21.39
N GLY A 133 -1.93 -0.11 -21.28
CA GLY A 133 -1.83 1.35 -21.12
C GLY A 133 -2.06 1.88 -19.71
N LEU A 134 -2.56 1.05 -18.78
CA LEU A 134 -2.90 1.48 -17.41
C LEU A 134 -1.68 2.04 -16.65
N ARG A 135 -0.48 1.49 -16.89
CA ARG A 135 0.74 1.95 -16.22
C ARG A 135 1.01 3.43 -16.44
N GLY A 136 0.71 3.95 -17.63
CA GLY A 136 0.86 5.38 -17.95
C GLY A 136 -0.01 6.28 -17.07
N HIS A 137 -1.18 5.83 -16.66
CA HIS A 137 -2.12 6.60 -15.83
C HIS A 137 -1.76 6.63 -14.32
N VAL A 138 -0.88 5.74 -13.86
CA VAL A 138 -0.36 5.75 -12.48
C VAL A 138 1.02 6.39 -12.36
N LEU A 139 1.63 6.82 -13.47
CA LEU A 139 2.80 7.69 -13.48
C LEU A 139 2.34 9.14 -13.27
N SER A 140 3.09 9.89 -12.48
CA SER A 140 2.82 11.31 -12.29
C SER A 140 3.69 12.13 -13.23
N SER A 141 3.08 13.05 -13.97
CA SER A 141 3.76 14.06 -14.79
C SER A 141 3.92 15.40 -14.06
N ALA A 142 3.50 15.48 -12.79
CA ALA A 142 3.57 16.72 -12.03
C ALA A 142 5.02 17.02 -11.64
N GLU A 143 5.48 18.26 -11.88
CA GLU A 143 6.79 18.74 -11.45
C GLU A 143 6.94 18.74 -9.92
N THR A 144 5.83 18.89 -9.21
CA THR A 144 5.78 18.86 -7.74
C THR A 144 4.81 17.76 -7.27
N GLY A 145 5.30 16.88 -6.41
CA GLY A 145 4.47 15.82 -5.82
C GLY A 145 5.06 14.41 -5.99
N PRO A 146 4.29 13.38 -5.66
CA PRO A 146 4.76 12.01 -5.75
C PRO A 146 5.00 11.60 -7.21
N SER A 147 6.12 10.92 -7.47
CA SER A 147 6.47 10.40 -8.80
C SER A 147 5.52 9.34 -9.32
N PHE A 148 4.83 8.65 -8.42
CA PHE A 148 3.88 7.57 -8.73
C PHE A 148 2.58 7.76 -7.97
N ARG A 149 1.46 7.34 -8.59
CA ARG A 149 0.13 7.30 -8.00
C ARG A 149 -0.38 5.86 -8.02
N CYS A 150 0.39 4.97 -7.41
CA CYS A 150 0.11 3.54 -7.35
C CYS A 150 0.09 3.03 -5.90
N GLY A 151 -0.17 3.95 -4.97
CA GLY A 151 -0.20 3.68 -3.55
C GLY A 151 1.17 3.66 -2.88
N VAL A 152 1.16 3.26 -1.63
CA VAL A 152 2.30 3.26 -0.73
C VAL A 152 2.54 1.88 -0.14
N LEU A 153 3.78 1.65 0.25
CA LEU A 153 4.22 0.43 0.92
C LEU A 153 4.55 0.73 2.38
N GLY A 154 4.37 -0.25 3.24
CA GLY A 154 4.66 -0.11 4.66
C GLY A 154 5.04 -1.42 5.33
N VAL A 155 5.47 -1.28 6.57
CA VAL A 155 5.77 -2.37 7.50
C VAL A 155 4.79 -2.33 8.67
N VAL A 156 4.43 -3.49 9.18
CA VAL A 156 3.51 -3.61 10.32
C VAL A 156 4.28 -3.38 11.62
N ARG A 157 3.88 -2.35 12.37
CA ARG A 157 4.47 -2.00 13.69
C ARG A 157 3.65 -2.52 14.85
N ALA A 158 2.35 -2.72 14.66
CA ALA A 158 1.48 -3.43 15.59
C ALA A 158 0.51 -4.28 14.79
N GLY A 159 0.32 -5.52 15.19
CA GLY A 159 -0.64 -6.44 14.58
C GLY A 159 -2.07 -6.15 14.99
N GLY A 160 -3.00 -6.77 14.29
CA GLY A 160 -4.43 -6.69 14.59
C GLY A 160 -5.29 -6.93 13.35
N PRO A 161 -6.58 -7.17 13.54
CA PRO A 161 -7.54 -7.29 12.46
C PRO A 161 -7.81 -5.93 11.79
N VAL A 162 -8.01 -5.96 10.48
CA VAL A 162 -8.44 -4.80 9.67
C VAL A 162 -9.60 -5.22 8.79
N CYS A 163 -10.67 -4.42 8.83
CA CYS A 163 -11.91 -4.66 8.09
C CYS A 163 -12.33 -3.43 7.28
N ALA A 164 -13.18 -3.62 6.29
CA ALA A 164 -13.87 -2.51 5.65
C ALA A 164 -14.72 -1.76 6.69
N GLY A 165 -14.72 -0.43 6.62
CA GLY A 165 -15.38 0.45 7.59
C GLY A 165 -14.51 0.90 8.75
N ASP A 166 -13.34 0.30 8.96
CA ASP A 166 -12.40 0.72 10.00
C ASP A 166 -11.90 2.15 9.76
N ARG A 167 -11.65 2.87 10.85
CA ARG A 167 -10.98 4.18 10.77
C ARG A 167 -9.52 4.01 10.42
N ALA A 168 -9.03 4.90 9.54
CA ALA A 168 -7.62 5.04 9.21
C ALA A 168 -7.11 6.39 9.74
N ARG A 169 -6.33 6.38 10.83
CA ARG A 169 -5.81 7.60 11.47
C ARG A 169 -4.32 7.76 11.17
N VAL A 170 -3.93 8.96 10.79
CA VAL A 170 -2.56 9.31 10.45
C VAL A 170 -1.84 9.89 11.66
N LEU A 171 -0.66 9.34 11.96
CA LEU A 171 0.29 9.91 12.90
C LEU A 171 1.58 10.24 12.15
N LEU A 172 1.88 11.52 12.05
CA LEU A 172 3.09 11.99 11.37
C LEU A 172 4.34 11.67 12.19
N PRO A 173 5.49 11.42 11.53
CA PRO A 173 6.75 11.23 12.24
C PRO A 173 7.23 12.54 12.84
N ASP A 174 8.07 12.44 13.86
CA ASP A 174 8.76 13.59 14.43
C ASP A 174 9.83 14.14 13.49
N GLY A 175 10.09 15.44 13.60
CA GLY A 175 11.13 16.14 12.83
C GLY A 175 10.70 16.60 11.43
N PRO A 176 11.66 17.03 10.60
CA PRO A 176 11.36 17.55 9.28
C PRO A 176 10.78 16.46 8.36
N PRO A 177 9.72 16.77 7.58
CA PRO A 177 9.11 15.79 6.70
C PRO A 177 10.09 15.38 5.59
N ARG A 178 10.18 14.06 5.35
CA ARG A 178 10.96 13.47 4.26
C ARG A 178 10.00 12.82 3.27
N MET A 179 10.24 13.02 1.97
CA MET A 179 9.43 12.38 0.94
C MET A 179 9.57 10.85 0.98
N LEU A 180 8.50 10.15 0.59
CA LEU A 180 8.52 8.71 0.40
C LEU A 180 9.45 8.36 -0.77
N PRO A 181 10.47 7.49 -0.57
CA PRO A 181 11.29 6.99 -1.66
C PRO A 181 10.49 6.04 -2.56
N SER A 182 10.95 5.87 -3.80
CA SER A 182 10.44 4.83 -4.69
C SER A 182 10.98 3.47 -4.26
N LEU A 183 10.09 2.47 -4.13
CA LEU A 183 10.42 1.09 -3.75
C LEU A 183 9.98 0.09 -4.82
#